data_15b8273a8f8c5747290664e638fc34b4
#
_entry.id   15b8273a8f8c5747290664e638fc34b4
#
_cell.length_a   1.000
_cell.length_b   1.000
_cell.length_c   1.000
_cell.angle_alpha   90.00
_cell.angle_beta   90.00
_cell.angle_gamma   90.00
#
_symmetry.space_group_name_H-M   'P 1'
#
loop_
_entity.id
_entity.type
_entity.pdbx_description
1 polymer ?
#
loop_
_entity_poly.entity_id
_entity_poly.type
_entity_poly.pdbx_seq_one_letter_code
_entity_poly.pdbx_strand_id
1 'polypeptide(L)'
;MRISSQVLLTFLLNACWQIPLITLLALLAARLLKTEVARYTHVLWVAALLLSFLVPALTSSSVLVEALGEMTVKERIGTPNLEDPVAVATTLPTPTTGFAWQRPGFAAVQLDLYLATALLLLYGAFVLYRAFKLAQAIHTTRVIRRTAQPLEPSRQIAAVIARCEAAIGSRRVEVHSSSSVSVPITVGLIKPLIILPDDLLREGNRDLLMSAIGHEFIHVARRDYFLNFLYELIYLPLCFHPAAAVLRRRIKQTRELCCDELVAERVLDRETYARSLVRLASDTPALRRLSVTTTVGIADADILEVRIMSLLRKPKFNARWKKILLTVVSLLLVIPCVAAAAFAMRFEVDLTARNQAQEPSQQEKEAKEKATVEQHRRQEEELKKRIAADPQLRAEFEERARNQEFELKMRALNQATLAKLARISMDQAIQIATSQQPGKVLESSLVGERWEEPGKLAKDGKVLYHVVILTGEEPDFVLVHTLVNAIDGTILKMEKELPRRRSPEPQ
;
A
#
# COMPACT_ATOMS: atom_id res chain seq x y z
N MET A 1 -5.10 -6.37 -4.04
CA MET A 1 -3.67 -6.08 -4.27
C MET A 1 -3.42 -4.87 -5.19
N ARG A 2 -4.23 -4.62 -6.24
CA ARG A 2 -4.00 -3.53 -7.23
C ARG A 2 -4.07 -2.12 -6.65
N ILE A 3 -5.08 -1.80 -5.83
CA ILE A 3 -5.26 -0.46 -5.25
C ILE A 3 -4.11 -0.09 -4.29
N SER A 4 -3.67 -1.02 -3.45
CA SER A 4 -2.58 -0.78 -2.49
C SER A 4 -1.25 -0.47 -3.18
N SER A 5 -0.93 -1.14 -4.30
CA SER A 5 0.29 -0.87 -5.06
C SER A 5 0.24 0.48 -5.79
N GLN A 6 -0.91 0.88 -6.33
CA GLN A 6 -1.10 2.19 -6.96
C GLN A 6 -0.95 3.33 -5.94
N VAL A 7 -1.59 3.19 -4.76
CA VAL A 7 -1.46 4.17 -3.66
C VAL A 7 -0.01 4.32 -3.24
N LEU A 8 0.72 3.21 -3.07
CA LEU A 8 2.11 3.25 -2.66
C LEU A 8 3.03 3.86 -3.73
N LEU A 9 2.84 3.51 -5.01
CA LEU A 9 3.58 4.11 -6.12
C LEU A 9 3.30 5.61 -6.25
N THR A 10 2.04 6.02 -6.12
CA THR A 10 1.63 7.43 -6.11
C THR A 10 2.27 8.18 -4.95
N PHE A 11 2.32 7.56 -3.75
CA PHE A 11 3.03 8.10 -2.60
C PHE A 11 4.52 8.32 -2.92
N LEU A 12 5.21 7.32 -3.47
CA LEU A 12 6.63 7.42 -3.81
C LEU A 12 6.90 8.51 -4.84
N LEU A 13 6.09 8.59 -5.91
CA LEU A 13 6.22 9.61 -6.94
C LEU A 13 6.08 11.02 -6.36
N ASN A 14 5.02 11.25 -5.60
CA ASN A 14 4.78 12.55 -4.98
C ASN A 14 5.85 12.88 -3.94
N ALA A 15 6.31 11.91 -3.16
CA ALA A 15 7.40 12.09 -2.20
C ALA A 15 8.70 12.52 -2.89
N CYS A 16 9.01 12.02 -4.09
CA CYS A 16 10.25 12.35 -4.82
C CYS A 16 10.42 13.85 -5.08
N TRP A 17 9.36 14.59 -5.33
CA TRP A 17 9.46 16.05 -5.60
C TRP A 17 8.97 16.92 -4.43
N GLN A 18 8.00 16.44 -3.63
CA GLN A 18 7.45 17.20 -2.51
C GLN A 18 8.46 17.29 -1.35
N ILE A 19 9.18 16.22 -1.01
CA ILE A 19 10.17 16.22 0.06
C ILE A 19 11.31 17.21 -0.20
N PRO A 20 11.96 17.26 -1.40
CA PRO A 20 12.94 18.28 -1.71
C PRO A 20 12.42 19.71 -1.59
N LEU A 21 11.20 19.96 -2.07
CA LEU A 21 10.55 21.26 -1.99
C LEU A 21 10.37 21.70 -0.53
N ILE A 22 9.76 20.83 0.31
CA ILE A 22 9.57 21.09 1.74
C ILE A 22 10.93 21.33 2.44
N THR A 23 11.93 20.50 2.12
CA THR A 23 13.27 20.60 2.70
C THR A 23 13.95 21.92 2.31
N LEU A 24 13.83 22.33 1.04
CA LEU A 24 14.38 23.60 0.56
C LEU A 24 13.74 24.80 1.28
N LEU A 25 12.42 24.79 1.41
CA LEU A 25 11.68 25.83 2.13
C LEU A 25 12.06 25.88 3.61
N ALA A 26 12.21 24.70 4.25
CA ALA A 26 12.68 24.61 5.63
C ALA A 26 14.12 25.14 5.79
N LEU A 27 15.01 24.90 4.81
CA LEU A 27 16.36 25.46 4.77
C LEU A 27 16.35 26.98 4.66
N LEU A 28 15.52 27.54 3.78
CA LEU A 28 15.35 28.96 3.63
C LEU A 28 14.80 29.61 4.91
N ALA A 29 13.75 29.01 5.49
CA ALA A 29 13.18 29.44 6.76
C ALA A 29 14.19 29.36 7.92
N ALA A 30 14.98 28.29 7.99
CA ALA A 30 16.02 28.14 9.00
C ALA A 30 17.13 29.19 8.87
N ARG A 31 17.46 29.68 7.65
CA ARG A 31 18.39 30.79 7.44
C ARG A 31 17.86 32.09 8.03
N LEU A 32 16.56 32.33 7.90
CA LEU A 32 15.91 33.50 8.50
C LEU A 32 15.90 33.43 10.02
N LEU A 33 15.74 32.21 10.58
CA LEU A 33 15.74 31.96 12.03
C LEU A 33 17.14 31.82 12.66
N LYS A 34 18.22 31.95 11.90
CA LYS A 34 19.61 31.67 12.32
C LYS A 34 20.09 32.42 13.57
N THR A 35 19.46 33.50 13.91
CA THR A 35 19.80 34.36 15.10
C THR A 35 18.90 34.06 16.30
N GLU A 36 17.92 33.17 16.16
CA GLU A 36 16.93 32.90 17.18
C GLU A 36 17.30 31.67 18.04
N VAL A 37 16.52 31.46 19.10
CA VAL A 37 16.66 30.35 20.05
C VAL A 37 16.49 29.00 19.32
N ALA A 38 17.34 28.02 19.61
CA ALA A 38 17.39 26.71 18.90
C ALA A 38 16.05 25.98 18.88
N ARG A 39 15.19 26.16 19.90
CA ARG A 39 13.87 25.55 19.98
C ARG A 39 12.97 25.88 18.78
N TYR A 40 13.04 27.07 18.19
CA TYR A 40 12.20 27.45 17.05
C TYR A 40 12.67 26.73 15.78
N THR A 41 13.98 26.65 15.58
CA THR A 41 14.54 25.90 14.45
C THR A 41 14.29 24.40 14.59
N HIS A 42 14.30 23.86 15.82
CA HIS A 42 13.94 22.45 16.07
C HIS A 42 12.49 22.15 15.67
N VAL A 43 11.53 22.99 16.13
CA VAL A 43 10.10 22.84 15.76
C VAL A 43 9.91 22.93 14.25
N LEU A 44 10.62 23.85 13.56
CA LEU A 44 10.58 23.97 12.11
C LEU A 44 11.00 22.66 11.41
N TRP A 45 12.11 22.04 11.84
CA TRP A 45 12.60 20.81 11.24
C TRP A 45 11.68 19.62 11.52
N VAL A 46 11.09 19.56 12.73
CA VAL A 46 10.09 18.53 13.07
C VAL A 46 8.83 18.71 12.22
N ALA A 47 8.34 19.95 12.07
CA ALA A 47 7.20 20.24 11.21
C ALA A 47 7.48 19.85 9.74
N ALA A 48 8.69 20.16 9.23
CA ALA A 48 9.10 19.79 7.89
C ALA A 48 9.12 18.25 7.69
N LEU A 49 9.58 17.48 8.68
CA LEU A 49 9.54 16.02 8.63
C LEU A 49 8.10 15.50 8.60
N LEU A 50 7.23 16.02 9.45
CA LEU A 50 5.82 15.65 9.50
C LEU A 50 5.12 15.95 8.17
N LEU A 51 5.34 17.15 7.61
CA LEU A 51 4.79 17.56 6.32
C LEU A 51 5.32 16.71 5.17
N SER A 52 6.60 16.33 5.21
CA SER A 52 7.22 15.43 4.23
C SER A 52 6.59 14.04 4.20
N PHE A 53 5.95 13.61 5.29
CA PHE A 53 5.15 12.38 5.33
C PHE A 53 3.68 12.62 4.99
N LEU A 54 3.05 13.64 5.62
CA LEU A 54 1.62 13.87 5.51
C LEU A 54 1.19 14.32 4.11
N VAL A 55 1.97 15.20 3.45
CA VAL A 55 1.58 15.73 2.14
C VAL A 55 1.54 14.64 1.08
N PRO A 56 2.59 13.79 0.89
CA PRO A 56 2.51 12.65 -0.03
C PRO A 56 1.43 11.62 0.37
N ALA A 57 1.21 11.40 1.67
CA ALA A 57 0.19 10.47 2.16
C ALA A 57 -1.23 10.96 1.82
N LEU A 58 -1.51 12.24 2.03
CA LEU A 58 -2.80 12.86 1.69
C LEU A 58 -3.04 12.89 0.18
N THR A 59 -2.01 13.20 -0.61
CA THR A 59 -2.13 13.19 -2.09
C THR A 59 -2.34 11.78 -2.64
N SER A 60 -1.80 10.75 -2.00
CA SER A 60 -2.02 9.36 -2.41
C SER A 60 -3.36 8.78 -1.92
N SER A 61 -3.91 9.29 -0.82
CA SER A 61 -5.21 8.83 -0.30
C SER A 61 -6.40 9.21 -1.19
N SER A 62 -6.28 10.26 -1.99
CA SER A 62 -7.32 10.63 -2.97
C SER A 62 -7.57 9.51 -3.99
N VAL A 63 -6.51 8.79 -4.38
CA VAL A 63 -6.61 7.61 -5.27
C VAL A 63 -7.42 6.49 -4.61
N LEU A 64 -7.26 6.28 -3.30
CA LEU A 64 -8.01 5.28 -2.55
C LEU A 64 -9.50 5.63 -2.49
N VAL A 65 -9.84 6.90 -2.24
CA VAL A 65 -11.23 7.36 -2.14
C VAL A 65 -11.94 7.23 -3.50
N GLU A 66 -11.28 7.58 -4.60
CA GLU A 66 -11.85 7.41 -5.95
C GLU A 66 -12.05 5.94 -6.30
N ALA A 67 -11.06 5.08 -6.04
CA ALA A 67 -11.18 3.64 -6.30
C ALA A 67 -12.30 2.98 -5.49
N LEU A 68 -12.52 3.39 -4.25
CA LEU A 68 -13.65 2.94 -3.42
C LEU A 68 -14.98 3.49 -3.94
N GLY A 69 -15.00 4.75 -4.42
CA GLY A 69 -16.17 5.37 -5.04
C GLY A 69 -16.59 4.66 -6.32
N GLU A 70 -15.65 4.29 -7.19
CA GLU A 70 -15.91 3.53 -8.42
C GLU A 70 -16.46 2.12 -8.12
N MET A 71 -15.96 1.44 -7.08
CA MET A 71 -16.49 0.14 -6.66
C MET A 71 -17.94 0.24 -6.20
N THR A 72 -18.28 1.24 -5.39
CA THR A 72 -19.65 1.43 -4.89
C THR A 72 -20.64 1.86 -5.98
N VAL A 73 -20.21 2.60 -7.00
CA VAL A 73 -21.02 2.97 -8.16
C VAL A 73 -21.25 1.77 -9.08
N LYS A 74 -20.20 0.95 -9.30
CA LYS A 74 -20.28 -0.27 -10.14
C LYS A 74 -21.16 -1.36 -9.51
N GLU A 75 -21.24 -1.39 -8.18
CA GLU A 75 -22.12 -2.29 -7.42
C GLU A 75 -23.58 -1.84 -7.42
N ARG A 76 -23.84 -0.51 -7.53
CA ARG A 76 -25.19 0.05 -7.64
C ARG A 76 -25.75 0.06 -9.06
N ILE A 77 -24.91 0.15 -10.07
CA ILE A 77 -25.30 0.04 -11.49
C ILE A 77 -24.95 -1.38 -11.90
N GLY A 78 -25.87 -2.33 -11.62
CA GLY A 78 -25.81 -3.65 -12.23
C GLY A 78 -25.62 -3.50 -13.74
N THR A 79 -24.79 -4.36 -14.34
CA THR A 79 -24.46 -4.39 -15.77
C THR A 79 -25.71 -4.02 -16.59
N PRO A 80 -25.67 -2.98 -17.45
CA PRO A 80 -26.80 -2.70 -18.30
C PRO A 80 -27.00 -3.91 -19.23
N ASN A 81 -28.17 -4.53 -19.14
CA ASN A 81 -28.62 -5.49 -20.14
C ASN A 81 -28.67 -4.76 -21.48
N LEU A 82 -27.92 -5.25 -22.44
CA LEU A 82 -27.78 -4.73 -23.80
C LEU A 82 -29.03 -5.04 -24.68
N GLU A 83 -30.23 -5.14 -24.12
CA GLU A 83 -31.47 -5.49 -24.85
C GLU A 83 -32.67 -4.65 -24.45
N ASP A 84 -32.53 -3.32 -24.30
CA ASP A 84 -33.67 -2.44 -24.36
C ASP A 84 -33.42 -1.31 -25.37
N PRO A 85 -33.95 -1.38 -26.59
CA PRO A 85 -34.05 -0.23 -27.46
C PRO A 85 -35.25 0.62 -27.02
N VAL A 86 -34.98 1.90 -26.78
CA VAL A 86 -35.97 2.97 -26.54
C VAL A 86 -36.25 3.24 -25.04
N ALA A 87 -35.29 3.86 -24.37
CA ALA A 87 -35.61 4.84 -23.35
C ALA A 87 -35.23 6.23 -23.88
N VAL A 88 -36.22 6.96 -24.32
CA VAL A 88 -36.11 8.39 -24.65
C VAL A 88 -35.51 9.11 -23.47
N ALA A 89 -34.30 9.60 -23.64
CA ALA A 89 -33.59 10.40 -22.64
C ALA A 89 -34.32 11.73 -22.44
N THR A 90 -35.19 11.78 -21.46
CA THR A 90 -35.67 13.05 -20.91
C THR A 90 -34.56 13.54 -19.98
N THR A 91 -33.60 14.25 -20.54
CA THR A 91 -32.60 15.00 -19.75
C THR A 91 -33.28 16.17 -19.07
N LEU A 92 -33.74 15.96 -17.84
CA LEU A 92 -33.99 17.07 -16.93
C LEU A 92 -32.63 17.65 -16.55
N PRO A 93 -32.39 18.96 -16.75
CA PRO A 93 -31.19 19.60 -16.27
C PRO A 93 -31.24 19.65 -14.73
N THR A 94 -30.49 18.83 -14.05
CA THR A 94 -30.20 19.02 -12.64
C THR A 94 -29.48 20.36 -12.48
N PRO A 95 -29.97 21.27 -11.61
CA PRO A 95 -29.24 22.52 -11.34
C PRO A 95 -27.98 22.22 -10.56
N THR A 96 -26.87 22.08 -11.26
CA THR A 96 -25.53 22.05 -10.65
C THR A 96 -25.10 23.48 -10.29
N THR A 97 -25.69 24.05 -9.22
CA THR A 97 -25.10 25.19 -8.52
C THR A 97 -24.20 24.64 -7.40
N GLY A 98 -23.25 23.82 -7.75
CA GLY A 98 -22.07 23.54 -6.96
C GLY A 98 -20.90 24.08 -7.75
N PHE A 99 -20.12 24.98 -7.16
CA PHE A 99 -18.83 25.42 -7.65
C PHE A 99 -17.93 24.18 -7.74
N ALA A 100 -18.08 23.44 -8.84
CA ALA A 100 -17.22 22.31 -9.12
C ALA A 100 -15.85 22.90 -9.42
N TRP A 101 -14.96 22.88 -8.42
CA TRP A 101 -13.54 23.03 -8.65
C TRP A 101 -13.15 21.95 -9.65
N GLN A 102 -13.09 22.31 -10.93
CA GLN A 102 -12.43 21.46 -11.93
C GLN A 102 -10.99 21.30 -11.43
N ARG A 103 -10.75 20.15 -10.78
CA ARG A 103 -9.40 19.79 -10.36
C ARG A 103 -8.57 19.72 -11.64
N PRO A 104 -7.45 20.45 -11.73
CA PRO A 104 -6.53 20.30 -12.85
C PRO A 104 -6.24 18.81 -12.98
N GLY A 105 -6.43 18.26 -14.18
CA GLY A 105 -6.22 16.83 -14.42
C GLY A 105 -4.84 16.43 -13.95
N PHE A 106 -4.78 15.47 -13.02
CA PHE A 106 -3.50 14.92 -12.56
C PHE A 106 -2.75 14.36 -13.76
N ALA A 107 -1.50 14.72 -13.94
CA ALA A 107 -0.65 14.09 -14.94
C ALA A 107 -0.53 12.60 -14.60
N ALA A 108 -1.20 11.74 -15.37
CA ALA A 108 -1.10 10.30 -15.23
C ALA A 108 0.24 9.83 -15.83
N VAL A 109 1.08 9.24 -15.00
CA VAL A 109 2.31 8.59 -15.44
C VAL A 109 2.01 7.11 -15.59
N GLN A 110 2.01 6.62 -16.84
CA GLN A 110 1.85 5.19 -17.13
C GLN A 110 3.15 4.46 -16.87
N LEU A 111 3.10 3.42 -16.07
CA LEU A 111 4.27 2.60 -15.72
C LEU A 111 3.99 1.14 -16.09
N ASP A 112 4.99 0.52 -16.73
CA ASP A 112 4.96 -0.92 -16.99
C ASP A 112 4.88 -1.73 -15.69
N LEU A 113 4.10 -2.81 -15.69
CA LEU A 113 3.82 -3.65 -14.52
C LEU A 113 5.11 -4.23 -13.90
N TYR A 114 6.06 -4.65 -14.74
CA TYR A 114 7.32 -5.23 -14.26
C TYR A 114 8.17 -4.18 -13.57
N LEU A 115 8.26 -2.98 -14.15
CA LEU A 115 8.99 -1.87 -13.56
C LEU A 115 8.34 -1.41 -12.26
N ALA A 116 7.00 -1.32 -12.22
CA ALA A 116 6.24 -0.98 -11.02
C ALA A 116 6.50 -1.97 -9.89
N THR A 117 6.45 -3.28 -10.17
CA THR A 117 6.71 -4.34 -9.18
C THR A 117 8.16 -4.34 -8.71
N ALA A 118 9.12 -4.14 -9.61
CA ALA A 118 10.54 -4.05 -9.26
C ALA A 118 10.82 -2.86 -8.31
N LEU A 119 10.25 -1.68 -8.60
CA LEU A 119 10.37 -0.50 -7.74
C LEU A 119 9.78 -0.74 -6.35
N LEU A 120 8.60 -1.37 -6.27
CA LEU A 120 7.95 -1.71 -5.00
C LEU A 120 8.76 -2.71 -4.18
N LEU A 121 9.31 -3.74 -4.82
CA LEU A 121 10.17 -4.73 -4.17
C LEU A 121 11.46 -4.09 -3.65
N LEU A 122 12.11 -3.24 -4.46
CA LEU A 122 13.32 -2.51 -4.06
C LEU A 122 13.04 -1.58 -2.87
N TYR A 123 11.95 -0.82 -2.94
CA TYR A 123 11.51 0.04 -1.84
C TYR A 123 11.21 -0.78 -0.58
N GLY A 124 10.45 -1.87 -0.70
CA GLY A 124 10.11 -2.76 0.41
C GLY A 124 11.35 -3.36 1.07
N ALA A 125 12.30 -3.86 0.27
CA ALA A 125 13.58 -4.39 0.76
C ALA A 125 14.38 -3.32 1.51
N PHE A 126 14.42 -2.09 0.99
CA PHE A 126 15.11 -0.99 1.64
C PHE A 126 14.45 -0.57 2.96
N VAL A 127 13.11 -0.46 3.01
CA VAL A 127 12.37 -0.18 4.25
C VAL A 127 12.58 -1.28 5.29
N LEU A 128 12.53 -2.56 4.89
CA LEU A 128 12.79 -3.70 5.76
C LEU A 128 14.21 -3.67 6.32
N TYR A 129 15.21 -3.38 5.49
CA TYR A 129 16.59 -3.19 5.94
C TYR A 129 16.69 -2.08 7.00
N ARG A 130 16.05 -0.94 6.77
CA ARG A 130 16.02 0.20 7.72
C ARG A 130 15.28 -0.15 9.01
N ALA A 131 14.16 -0.86 8.92
CA ALA A 131 13.40 -1.34 10.07
C ALA A 131 14.23 -2.33 10.90
N PHE A 132 14.95 -3.26 10.25
CA PHE A 132 15.87 -4.16 10.90
C PHE A 132 16.99 -3.42 11.64
N LYS A 133 17.61 -2.39 11.02
CA LYS A 133 18.61 -1.53 11.66
C LYS A 133 18.04 -0.80 12.89
N LEU A 134 16.81 -0.32 12.81
CA LEU A 134 16.13 0.32 13.94
C LEU A 134 15.87 -0.69 15.07
N ALA A 135 15.40 -1.89 14.74
CA ALA A 135 15.19 -2.97 15.70
C ALA A 135 16.51 -3.40 16.37
N GLN A 136 17.59 -3.50 15.59
CA GLN A 136 18.92 -3.78 16.12
C GLN A 136 19.39 -2.69 17.10
N ALA A 137 19.19 -1.40 16.77
CA ALA A 137 19.53 -0.30 17.66
C ALA A 137 18.74 -0.35 18.98
N ILE A 138 17.44 -0.64 18.90
CA ILE A 138 16.57 -0.82 20.08
C ILE A 138 17.05 -2.02 20.91
N HIS A 139 17.41 -3.12 20.27
CA HIS A 139 17.94 -4.32 20.96
C HIS A 139 19.24 -4.00 21.70
N THR A 140 20.20 -3.38 21.02
CA THR A 140 21.47 -2.96 21.64
C THR A 140 21.23 -2.04 22.85
N THR A 141 20.34 -1.06 22.72
CA THR A 141 19.97 -0.18 23.83
C THR A 141 19.34 -0.95 25.00
N ARG A 142 18.52 -1.97 24.73
CA ARG A 142 17.96 -2.85 25.77
C ARG A 142 19.03 -3.68 26.47
N VAL A 143 20.02 -4.17 25.73
CA VAL A 143 21.15 -4.90 26.29
C VAL A 143 21.98 -4.01 27.22
N ILE A 144 22.37 -2.80 26.77
CA ILE A 144 23.09 -1.81 27.58
C ILE A 144 22.31 -1.50 28.86
N ARG A 145 21.00 -1.28 28.75
CA ARG A 145 20.15 -1.03 29.92
C ARG A 145 20.16 -2.19 30.94
N ARG A 146 20.19 -3.43 30.46
CA ARG A 146 20.16 -4.64 31.33
C ARG A 146 21.50 -4.91 32.00
N THR A 147 22.60 -4.50 31.35
CA THR A 147 23.98 -4.71 31.87
C THR A 147 24.46 -3.57 32.75
N ALA A 148 23.80 -2.40 32.71
CA ALA A 148 24.13 -1.26 33.55
C ALA A 148 23.77 -1.55 35.01
N GLN A 149 24.68 -1.14 35.92
CA GLN A 149 24.56 -1.36 37.36
C GLN A 149 24.03 -0.11 38.07
N PRO A 150 23.15 -0.23 39.05
CA PRO A 150 22.71 0.91 39.84
C PRO A 150 23.92 1.65 40.41
N LEU A 151 23.93 2.96 40.26
CA LEU A 151 25.03 3.78 40.79
C LEU A 151 24.81 4.00 42.30
N GLU A 152 25.79 3.64 43.10
CA GLU A 152 25.89 4.10 44.48
C GLU A 152 26.70 5.41 44.49
N PRO A 153 26.02 6.58 44.52
CA PRO A 153 26.72 7.84 44.30
C PRO A 153 27.53 8.24 45.53
N SER A 154 28.79 8.61 45.31
CA SER A 154 29.57 9.32 46.35
C SER A 154 28.85 10.62 46.75
N ARG A 155 29.16 11.16 47.92
CA ARG A 155 28.56 12.45 48.39
C ARG A 155 28.62 13.56 47.34
N GLN A 156 29.73 13.63 46.61
CA GLN A 156 29.93 14.62 45.54
C GLN A 156 28.98 14.40 44.35
N ILE A 157 28.87 13.17 43.88
CA ILE A 157 28.00 12.81 42.77
C ILE A 157 26.54 12.99 43.18
N ALA A 158 26.15 12.59 44.37
CA ALA A 158 24.80 12.78 44.91
C ALA A 158 24.42 14.28 44.96
N ALA A 159 25.36 15.14 45.40
CA ALA A 159 25.13 16.58 45.40
C ALA A 159 24.96 17.17 43.97
N VAL A 160 25.69 16.68 42.98
CA VAL A 160 25.56 17.09 41.58
C VAL A 160 24.19 16.66 41.04
N ILE A 161 23.77 15.42 41.26
CA ILE A 161 22.47 14.89 40.84
C ILE A 161 21.34 15.74 41.46
N ALA A 162 21.38 15.95 42.78
CA ALA A 162 20.37 16.73 43.48
C ALA A 162 20.26 18.17 42.96
N ARG A 163 21.41 18.80 42.63
CA ARG A 163 21.44 20.12 42.04
C ARG A 163 20.85 20.19 40.64
N CYS A 164 21.12 19.18 39.80
CA CYS A 164 20.53 19.07 38.47
C CYS A 164 19.00 18.82 38.54
N GLU A 165 18.55 17.96 39.45
CA GLU A 165 17.12 17.71 39.69
C GLU A 165 16.40 19.01 40.11
N ALA A 166 16.98 19.75 41.08
CA ALA A 166 16.41 21.01 41.55
C ALA A 166 16.37 22.10 40.47
N ALA A 167 17.45 22.23 39.68
CA ALA A 167 17.57 23.24 38.61
C ALA A 167 16.61 23.00 37.43
N ILE A 168 16.37 21.72 37.11
CA ILE A 168 15.56 21.30 35.93
C ILE A 168 14.10 21.05 36.30
N GLY A 169 13.80 20.79 37.59
CA GLY A 169 12.46 20.45 38.06
C GLY A 169 12.00 19.07 37.55
N SER A 170 12.91 18.19 37.30
CA SER A 170 12.66 16.85 36.79
C SER A 170 12.22 15.90 37.93
N ARG A 171 11.38 14.91 37.62
CA ARG A 171 11.11 13.79 38.54
C ARG A 171 12.37 13.00 38.77
N ARG A 172 12.47 12.33 39.94
CA ARG A 172 13.60 11.46 40.29
C ARG A 172 13.89 10.48 39.15
N VAL A 173 15.12 10.56 38.61
CA VAL A 173 15.59 9.71 37.51
C VAL A 173 16.61 8.72 38.08
N GLU A 174 16.49 7.46 37.70
CA GLU A 174 17.48 6.45 38.07
C GLU A 174 18.77 6.72 37.28
N VAL A 175 19.89 6.67 37.99
CA VAL A 175 21.25 6.83 37.43
C VAL A 175 22.01 5.55 37.65
N HIS A 176 22.53 5.00 36.57
CA HIS A 176 23.34 3.77 36.58
C HIS A 176 24.75 4.05 36.07
N SER A 177 25.67 3.13 36.28
CA SER A 177 27.00 3.16 35.69
C SER A 177 27.23 1.97 34.76
N SER A 178 28.17 2.11 33.82
CA SER A 178 28.56 1.01 32.94
C SER A 178 29.91 1.28 32.30
N SER A 179 30.78 0.23 32.33
CA SER A 179 32.05 0.22 31.60
C SER A 179 31.89 0.03 30.08
N SER A 180 30.69 -0.39 29.64
CA SER A 180 30.38 -0.62 28.19
C SER A 180 30.05 0.65 27.44
N VAL A 181 29.86 1.77 28.12
CA VAL A 181 29.55 3.07 27.47
C VAL A 181 30.73 4.04 27.67
N SER A 182 31.07 4.77 26.61
CA SER A 182 32.18 5.73 26.64
C SER A 182 31.69 7.17 26.84
N VAL A 183 30.38 7.42 26.73
CA VAL A 183 29.75 8.72 26.90
C VAL A 183 28.45 8.56 27.69
N PRO A 184 28.02 9.57 28.47
CA PRO A 184 26.74 9.57 29.12
C PRO A 184 25.63 9.36 28.09
N ILE A 185 24.64 8.56 28.45
CA ILE A 185 23.48 8.28 27.58
C ILE A 185 22.20 8.18 28.39
N THR A 186 21.11 8.67 27.82
CA THR A 186 19.76 8.46 28.34
C THR A 186 19.05 7.37 27.55
N VAL A 187 18.50 6.37 28.23
CA VAL A 187 17.80 5.24 27.62
C VAL A 187 16.42 5.01 28.27
N GLY A 188 15.47 4.49 27.51
CA GLY A 188 14.15 4.09 28.02
C GLY A 188 12.99 4.95 27.54
N LEU A 189 12.00 4.30 26.90
CA LEU A 189 10.82 4.98 26.33
C LEU A 189 9.85 5.49 27.41
N ILE A 190 9.55 4.66 28.42
CA ILE A 190 8.55 4.93 29.43
C ILE A 190 9.21 5.33 30.75
N LYS A 191 10.23 4.57 31.16
CA LYS A 191 11.02 4.82 32.38
C LYS A 191 12.44 5.20 31.93
N PRO A 192 12.74 6.50 31.82
CA PRO A 192 14.07 6.94 31.42
C PRO A 192 15.09 6.61 32.50
N LEU A 193 16.28 6.19 32.05
CA LEU A 193 17.43 5.83 32.85
C LEU A 193 18.64 6.54 32.27
N ILE A 194 19.43 7.18 33.11
CA ILE A 194 20.71 7.77 32.72
C ILE A 194 21.83 6.77 33.04
N ILE A 195 22.70 6.49 32.07
CA ILE A 195 23.85 5.62 32.21
C ILE A 195 25.10 6.44 32.02
N LEU A 196 25.96 6.47 33.03
CA LEU A 196 27.23 7.18 33.06
C LEU A 196 28.39 6.21 32.83
N PRO A 197 29.44 6.61 32.08
CA PRO A 197 30.65 5.82 31.97
C PRO A 197 31.42 5.85 33.28
N ASP A 198 31.99 4.68 33.65
CA ASP A 198 32.78 4.55 34.88
C ASP A 198 33.98 5.49 34.90
N ASP A 199 34.60 5.78 33.75
CA ASP A 199 35.73 6.69 33.62
C ASP A 199 35.36 8.12 34.00
N LEU A 200 34.22 8.61 33.62
CA LEU A 200 33.70 9.93 33.97
C LEU A 200 33.51 10.08 35.51
N LEU A 201 33.08 8.99 36.14
CA LEU A 201 32.85 8.96 37.59
C LEU A 201 34.17 8.96 38.41
N ARG A 202 35.27 8.46 37.84
CA ARG A 202 36.60 8.45 38.45
C ARG A 202 37.30 9.80 38.36
N GLU A 203 37.00 10.60 37.36
CA GLU A 203 37.72 11.85 37.06
C GLU A 203 37.51 12.95 38.12
N GLY A 204 36.42 12.90 38.88
CA GLY A 204 36.17 13.74 40.05
C GLY A 204 35.96 15.25 39.74
N ASN A 205 36.02 15.68 38.48
CA ASN A 205 35.81 17.06 38.11
C ASN A 205 34.33 17.43 38.20
N ARG A 206 33.98 18.33 39.12
CA ARG A 206 32.61 18.72 39.43
C ARG A 206 31.90 19.38 38.25
N ASP A 207 32.57 20.30 37.53
CA ASP A 207 31.96 21.01 36.42
C ASP A 207 31.72 20.09 35.21
N LEU A 208 32.60 19.15 34.98
CA LEU A 208 32.49 18.14 33.97
C LEU A 208 31.28 17.21 34.26
N LEU A 209 31.19 16.69 35.51
CA LEU A 209 30.04 15.91 35.95
C LEU A 209 28.73 16.68 35.88
N MET A 210 28.73 17.96 36.32
CA MET A 210 27.57 18.80 36.27
C MET A 210 27.11 19.04 34.83
N SER A 211 28.06 19.28 33.91
CA SER A 211 27.83 19.42 32.48
C SER A 211 27.17 18.18 31.87
N ALA A 212 27.80 17.02 32.10
CA ALA A 212 27.36 15.76 31.53
C ALA A 212 26.00 15.31 32.10
N ILE A 213 25.88 15.27 33.43
CA ILE A 213 24.65 14.88 34.13
C ILE A 213 23.52 15.85 33.81
N GLY A 214 23.76 17.18 33.85
CA GLY A 214 22.77 18.21 33.54
C GLY A 214 22.24 18.07 32.11
N HIS A 215 23.09 17.76 31.13
CA HIS A 215 22.69 17.53 29.75
C HIS A 215 21.74 16.33 29.62
N GLU A 216 22.07 15.19 30.23
CA GLU A 216 21.23 14.00 30.23
C GLU A 216 19.91 14.21 30.96
N PHE A 217 19.90 14.96 32.07
CA PHE A 217 18.64 15.30 32.77
C PHE A 217 17.70 16.13 31.88
N ILE A 218 18.23 17.03 31.04
CA ILE A 218 17.43 17.78 30.11
C ILE A 218 16.82 16.90 29.02
N HIS A 219 17.59 15.92 28.49
CA HIS A 219 17.03 14.93 27.58
C HIS A 219 15.85 14.18 28.21
N VAL A 220 15.97 13.79 29.48
CA VAL A 220 14.86 13.16 30.22
C VAL A 220 13.66 14.09 30.37
N ALA A 221 13.89 15.32 30.82
CA ALA A 221 12.82 16.32 31.03
C ALA A 221 12.05 16.62 29.76
N ARG A 222 12.72 16.66 28.61
CA ARG A 222 12.16 16.86 27.29
C ARG A 222 11.55 15.61 26.67
N ARG A 223 11.79 14.42 27.26
CA ARG A 223 11.42 13.11 26.69
C ARG A 223 12.04 12.86 25.30
N ASP A 224 13.24 13.32 25.08
CA ASP A 224 13.92 13.29 23.79
C ASP A 224 14.09 11.86 23.24
N TYR A 225 14.25 10.85 24.10
CA TYR A 225 14.33 9.45 23.69
C TYR A 225 13.03 8.97 23.03
N PHE A 226 11.87 9.30 23.61
CA PHE A 226 10.56 8.97 23.04
C PHE A 226 10.32 9.72 21.74
N LEU A 227 10.59 11.03 21.71
CA LEU A 227 10.43 11.84 20.51
C LEU A 227 11.35 11.37 19.37
N ASN A 228 12.59 11.00 19.68
CA ASN A 228 13.53 10.47 18.69
C ASN A 228 13.04 9.14 18.09
N PHE A 229 12.47 8.26 18.90
CA PHE A 229 11.85 7.02 18.41
C PHE A 229 10.69 7.34 17.44
N LEU A 230 9.83 8.30 17.79
CA LEU A 230 8.74 8.73 16.93
C LEU A 230 9.24 9.33 15.61
N TYR A 231 10.29 10.16 15.65
CA TYR A 231 10.90 10.73 14.44
C TYR A 231 11.51 9.64 13.54
N GLU A 232 12.18 8.64 14.11
CA GLU A 232 12.71 7.51 13.34
C GLU A 232 11.60 6.67 12.70
N LEU A 233 10.45 6.51 13.38
CA LEU A 233 9.28 5.82 12.83
C LEU A 233 8.67 6.57 11.64
N ILE A 234 8.50 7.91 11.77
CA ILE A 234 7.99 8.75 10.67
C ILE A 234 8.99 8.82 9.50
N TYR A 235 10.30 8.80 9.82
CA TYR A 235 11.36 8.80 8.81
C TYR A 235 11.42 7.46 8.02
N LEU A 236 10.97 6.36 8.61
CA LEU A 236 11.11 5.03 8.02
C LEU A 236 10.56 4.93 6.59
N PRO A 237 9.31 5.33 6.27
CA PRO A 237 8.81 5.34 4.90
C PRO A 237 9.49 6.36 3.98
N LEU A 238 10.17 7.37 4.53
CA LEU A 238 10.85 8.45 3.78
C LEU A 238 12.34 8.18 3.59
N CYS A 239 12.86 7.08 4.15
CA CYS A 239 14.31 6.83 4.27
C CYS A 239 15.01 6.64 2.92
N PHE A 240 14.26 6.37 1.84
CA PHE A 240 14.78 6.27 0.47
C PHE A 240 15.22 7.62 -0.09
N HIS A 241 14.70 8.74 0.46
CA HIS A 241 14.91 10.06 -0.10
C HIS A 241 16.06 10.83 0.61
N PRO A 242 17.08 11.35 -0.12
CA PRO A 242 18.22 12.03 0.47
C PRO A 242 17.83 13.32 1.23
N ALA A 243 16.83 14.08 0.75
CA ALA A 243 16.36 15.27 1.45
C ALA A 243 15.75 14.93 2.82
N ALA A 244 15.07 13.79 2.97
CA ALA A 244 14.59 13.33 4.28
C ALA A 244 15.75 13.03 5.26
N ALA A 245 16.89 12.54 4.75
CA ALA A 245 18.10 12.33 5.56
C ALA A 245 18.65 13.69 6.06
N VAL A 246 18.57 14.75 5.25
CA VAL A 246 18.92 16.12 5.69
C VAL A 246 18.01 16.57 6.82
N LEU A 247 16.68 16.39 6.72
CA LEU A 247 15.73 16.73 7.79
C LEU A 247 16.09 16.00 9.08
N ARG A 248 16.31 14.68 9.01
CA ARG A 248 16.71 13.85 10.15
C ARG A 248 18.01 14.35 10.80
N ARG A 249 19.03 14.70 10.00
CA ARG A 249 20.29 15.27 10.51
C ARG A 249 20.06 16.59 11.21
N ARG A 250 19.24 17.49 10.64
CA ARG A 250 18.93 18.81 11.23
C ARG A 250 18.13 18.68 12.53
N ILE A 251 17.18 17.76 12.62
CA ILE A 251 16.45 17.46 13.86
C ILE A 251 17.41 17.04 14.96
N LYS A 252 18.35 16.12 14.67
CA LYS A 252 19.38 15.71 15.64
C LYS A 252 20.23 16.89 16.10
N GLN A 253 20.76 17.69 15.18
CA GLN A 253 21.57 18.86 15.49
C GLN A 253 20.83 19.87 16.39
N THR A 254 19.62 20.24 16.00
CA THR A 254 18.84 21.24 16.74
C THR A 254 18.35 20.74 18.09
N ARG A 255 18.14 19.42 18.25
CA ARG A 255 17.86 18.79 19.55
C ARG A 255 18.99 19.01 20.54
N GLU A 256 20.24 18.76 20.12
CA GLU A 256 21.43 18.98 20.96
C GLU A 256 21.55 20.48 21.34
N LEU A 257 21.39 21.37 20.36
CA LEU A 257 21.42 22.80 20.62
C LEU A 257 20.36 23.28 21.64
N CYS A 258 19.15 22.68 21.59
CA CYS A 258 18.11 22.95 22.58
C CYS A 258 18.49 22.48 23.98
N CYS A 259 19.14 21.33 24.09
CA CYS A 259 19.61 20.84 25.38
C CYS A 259 20.73 21.74 25.93
N ASP A 260 21.68 22.11 25.09
CA ASP A 260 22.76 23.00 25.46
C ASP A 260 22.28 24.38 25.96
N GLU A 261 21.31 25.00 25.26
CA GLU A 261 20.68 26.26 25.69
C GLU A 261 20.08 26.11 27.10
N LEU A 262 19.36 25.00 27.36
CA LEU A 262 18.71 24.78 28.65
C LEU A 262 19.73 24.49 29.78
N VAL A 263 20.82 23.77 29.49
CA VAL A 263 21.93 23.61 30.45
C VAL A 263 22.53 24.96 30.82
N ALA A 264 22.82 25.78 29.81
CA ALA A 264 23.39 27.11 29.97
C ALA A 264 22.45 28.14 30.63
N GLU A 265 21.16 27.90 30.60
CA GLU A 265 20.15 28.73 31.26
C GLU A 265 19.90 28.30 32.72
N ARG A 266 20.02 27.02 33.05
CA ARG A 266 19.53 26.50 34.34
C ARG A 266 20.59 25.85 35.22
N VAL A 267 21.66 25.28 34.64
CA VAL A 267 22.59 24.41 35.38
C VAL A 267 23.97 25.06 35.54
N LEU A 268 24.59 25.51 34.46
CA LEU A 268 25.92 26.09 34.39
C LEU A 268 25.93 27.35 33.53
N ASP A 269 26.87 28.25 33.83
CA ASP A 269 27.11 29.39 32.91
C ASP A 269 27.66 28.90 31.56
N ARG A 270 27.42 29.70 30.50
CA ARG A 270 27.73 29.36 29.11
C ARG A 270 29.20 29.02 28.88
N GLU A 271 30.11 29.78 29.50
CA GLU A 271 31.53 29.62 29.28
C GLU A 271 32.06 28.35 29.95
N THR A 272 31.69 28.11 31.21
CA THR A 272 32.06 26.87 31.96
C THR A 272 31.48 25.64 31.26
N TYR A 273 30.23 25.75 30.76
CA TYR A 273 29.61 24.64 30.00
C TYR A 273 30.34 24.38 28.68
N ALA A 274 30.67 25.41 27.90
CA ALA A 274 31.42 25.26 26.65
C ALA A 274 32.80 24.66 26.86
N ARG A 275 33.53 25.08 27.91
CA ARG A 275 34.82 24.48 28.27
C ARG A 275 34.68 22.98 28.67
N SER A 276 33.63 22.65 29.40
CA SER A 276 33.35 21.27 29.79
C SER A 276 33.05 20.41 28.56
N LEU A 277 32.32 20.89 27.57
CA LEU A 277 32.06 20.19 26.30
C LEU A 277 33.34 19.92 25.51
N VAL A 278 34.25 20.92 25.42
CA VAL A 278 35.55 20.74 24.75
C VAL A 278 36.37 19.66 25.47
N ARG A 279 36.40 19.71 26.79
CA ARG A 279 37.15 18.70 27.62
C ARG A 279 36.58 17.30 27.45
N LEU A 280 35.26 17.13 27.56
CA LEU A 280 34.56 15.85 27.29
C LEU A 280 34.90 15.28 25.92
N ALA A 281 35.03 16.11 24.90
CA ALA A 281 35.40 15.68 23.57
C ALA A 281 36.88 15.32 23.43
N SER A 282 37.78 15.98 24.19
CA SER A 282 39.21 15.73 24.15
C SER A 282 39.58 14.46 24.88
N ASP A 283 38.94 14.15 26.00
CA ASP A 283 39.27 13.05 26.89
C ASP A 283 38.69 11.70 26.43
N THR A 284 37.91 11.70 25.35
CA THR A 284 37.26 10.47 24.82
C THR A 284 37.87 10.03 23.48
N PRO A 285 39.01 9.28 23.46
CA PRO A 285 39.63 8.82 22.20
C PRO A 285 38.73 7.87 21.38
N ALA A 286 37.72 7.25 22.00
CA ALA A 286 36.73 6.41 21.35
C ALA A 286 35.81 7.21 20.37
N LEU A 287 35.63 8.51 20.54
CA LEU A 287 34.84 9.38 19.68
C LEU A 287 35.39 9.48 18.24
N ARG A 288 36.70 9.28 18.06
CA ARG A 288 37.36 9.25 16.76
C ARG A 288 37.04 7.98 15.93
N ARG A 289 36.62 6.87 16.54
CA ARG A 289 36.45 5.57 15.87
C ARG A 289 35.00 5.15 15.66
N LEU A 290 34.03 5.83 16.28
CA LEU A 290 32.61 5.42 16.25
C LEU A 290 31.73 6.23 15.30
N SER A 291 32.28 6.72 14.18
CA SER A 291 31.45 7.39 13.14
C SER A 291 30.47 6.46 12.41
N VAL A 292 30.36 5.18 12.79
CA VAL A 292 29.65 4.17 11.97
C VAL A 292 28.33 3.67 12.55
N THR A 293 27.98 3.89 13.81
CA THR A 293 26.75 3.29 14.36
C THR A 293 25.96 4.20 15.30
N THR A 294 24.83 4.64 14.86
CA THR A 294 23.49 4.84 15.50
C THR A 294 23.39 5.17 17.00
N THR A 295 24.43 5.44 17.74
CA THR A 295 24.34 5.98 19.09
C THR A 295 24.21 7.48 19.04
N VAL A 296 23.19 8.03 19.72
CA VAL A 296 23.01 9.43 20.00
C VAL A 296 24.17 9.85 20.89
N GLY A 297 25.30 10.17 20.28
CA GLY A 297 26.53 10.56 20.97
C GLY A 297 27.08 11.85 20.40
N ILE A 298 27.71 12.60 21.26
CA ILE A 298 28.49 13.83 21.08
C ILE A 298 29.50 13.79 19.89
N ALA A 299 29.55 12.68 19.16
CA ALA A 299 30.63 12.18 18.31
C ALA A 299 30.73 12.74 16.88
N ASP A 300 29.90 13.68 16.48
CA ASP A 300 30.10 14.39 15.21
C ASP A 300 30.91 15.67 15.48
N ALA A 301 32.17 15.73 15.09
CA ALA A 301 33.03 16.92 15.26
C ALA A 301 32.36 18.18 14.69
N ASP A 302 31.67 18.06 13.55
CA ASP A 302 30.86 19.12 12.95
C ASP A 302 29.72 19.59 13.87
N ILE A 303 29.14 18.70 14.68
CA ILE A 303 28.06 19.04 15.61
C ILE A 303 28.65 19.77 16.84
N LEU A 304 29.80 19.32 17.34
CA LEU A 304 30.45 19.97 18.49
C LEU A 304 30.81 21.41 18.19
N GLU A 305 31.42 21.71 17.03
CA GLU A 305 31.73 23.09 16.63
C GLU A 305 30.46 23.96 16.62
N VAL A 306 29.38 23.47 16.01
CA VAL A 306 28.09 24.18 15.97
C VAL A 306 27.53 24.41 17.38
N ARG A 307 27.66 23.43 18.30
CA ARG A 307 27.22 23.53 19.71
C ARG A 307 28.00 24.64 20.43
N ILE A 308 29.34 24.63 20.35
CA ILE A 308 30.18 25.63 20.98
C ILE A 308 29.88 27.04 20.42
N MET A 309 29.81 27.18 19.10
CA MET A 309 29.50 28.45 18.46
C MET A 309 28.12 29.00 18.83
N SER A 310 27.14 28.10 19.04
CA SER A 310 25.79 28.53 19.47
C SER A 310 25.78 29.03 20.91
N LEU A 311 26.56 28.43 21.81
CA LEU A 311 26.71 28.86 23.20
C LEU A 311 27.41 30.20 23.32
N LEU A 312 28.40 30.50 22.47
CA LEU A 312 29.14 31.75 22.47
C LEU A 312 28.34 32.95 21.87
N ARG A 313 27.32 32.65 21.07
CA ARG A 313 26.42 33.68 20.51
C ARG A 313 25.44 34.19 21.56
N LYS A 314 25.34 35.50 21.74
CA LYS A 314 24.27 36.12 22.53
C LYS A 314 23.02 36.23 21.68
N PRO A 315 21.89 35.59 22.04
CA PRO A 315 20.66 35.70 21.29
C PRO A 315 20.16 37.14 21.32
N LYS A 316 19.91 37.74 20.15
CA LYS A 316 19.29 39.10 20.06
C LYS A 316 17.78 38.92 20.19
N PHE A 317 17.23 39.29 21.33
CA PHE A 317 15.84 39.13 21.68
C PHE A 317 14.99 40.35 21.28
N ASN A 318 14.14 40.22 20.25
CA ASN A 318 13.09 41.20 19.98
C ASN A 318 11.73 40.52 19.76
N ALA A 319 10.84 40.60 20.73
CA ALA A 319 9.61 39.79 20.78
C ALA A 319 8.60 40.05 19.65
N ARG A 320 8.59 41.28 19.07
CA ARG A 320 7.64 41.62 17.98
C ARG A 320 8.03 40.96 16.66
N TRP A 321 9.32 40.99 16.30
CA TRP A 321 9.84 40.37 15.08
C TRP A 321 9.71 38.85 15.09
N LYS A 322 9.73 38.23 16.26
CA LYS A 322 9.52 36.77 16.40
C LYS A 322 8.14 36.31 15.94
N LYS A 323 7.09 37.03 16.33
CA LYS A 323 5.72 36.68 15.92
C LYS A 323 5.56 36.83 14.40
N ILE A 324 6.06 37.93 13.83
CA ILE A 324 6.02 38.19 12.38
C ILE A 324 6.81 37.11 11.64
N LEU A 325 8.03 36.81 12.08
CA LEU A 325 8.87 35.78 11.48
C LEU A 325 8.23 34.42 11.55
N LEU A 326 7.67 34.01 12.69
CA LEU A 326 6.98 32.75 12.86
C LEU A 326 5.78 32.66 11.92
N THR A 327 4.98 33.72 11.79
CA THR A 327 3.84 33.77 10.87
C THR A 327 4.29 33.65 9.41
N VAL A 328 5.33 34.41 9.01
CA VAL A 328 5.88 34.34 7.64
C VAL A 328 6.45 32.96 7.34
N VAL A 329 7.17 32.35 8.29
CA VAL A 329 7.71 30.99 8.15
C VAL A 329 6.61 29.98 8.06
N SER A 330 5.54 30.10 8.87
CA SER A 330 4.39 29.21 8.78
C SER A 330 3.68 29.35 7.42
N LEU A 331 3.52 30.56 6.93
CA LEU A 331 2.92 30.81 5.63
C LEU A 331 3.78 30.26 4.47
N LEU A 332 5.09 30.45 4.55
CA LEU A 332 6.06 29.89 3.60
C LEU A 332 6.09 28.36 3.58
N LEU A 333 5.72 27.69 4.67
CA LEU A 333 5.57 26.25 4.71
C LEU A 333 4.21 25.78 4.20
N VAL A 334 3.12 26.45 4.62
CA VAL A 334 1.75 25.99 4.32
C VAL A 334 1.38 26.20 2.86
N ILE A 335 1.66 27.41 2.30
CA ILE A 335 1.26 27.72 0.92
C ILE A 335 1.85 26.75 -0.11
N PRO A 336 3.17 26.47 -0.12
CA PRO A 336 3.74 25.50 -1.05
C PRO A 336 3.29 24.07 -0.80
N CYS A 337 2.99 23.69 0.45
CA CYS A 337 2.44 22.37 0.74
C CYS A 337 1.04 22.20 0.18
N VAL A 338 0.19 23.23 0.27
CA VAL A 338 -1.14 23.24 -0.37
C VAL A 338 -1.00 23.22 -1.90
N ALA A 339 -0.08 24.02 -2.46
CA ALA A 339 0.20 24.00 -3.89
C ALA A 339 0.72 22.63 -4.35
N ALA A 340 1.63 22.02 -3.57
CA ALA A 340 2.12 20.68 -3.85
C ALA A 340 1.01 19.62 -3.80
N ALA A 341 0.05 19.74 -2.88
CA ALA A 341 -1.12 18.88 -2.84
C ALA A 341 -2.06 19.10 -4.06
N ALA A 342 -2.15 20.34 -4.57
CA ALA A 342 -2.95 20.66 -5.76
C ALA A 342 -2.32 20.13 -7.07
N PHE A 343 -0.98 20.04 -7.13
CA PHE A 343 -0.24 19.52 -8.29
C PHE A 343 0.24 18.07 -8.11
N ALA A 344 -0.44 17.29 -7.28
CA ALA A 344 -0.10 15.87 -7.10
C ALA A 344 -0.17 15.10 -8.41
N MET A 345 0.81 14.24 -8.65
CA MET A 345 0.83 13.32 -9.80
C MET A 345 0.20 11.99 -9.42
N ARG A 346 -0.36 11.28 -10.41
CA ARG A 346 -1.00 9.98 -10.23
C ARG A 346 -0.28 8.93 -11.07
N PHE A 347 -0.04 7.77 -10.49
CA PHE A 347 0.39 6.61 -11.25
C PHE A 347 -0.81 5.80 -11.73
N GLU A 348 -0.83 5.49 -13.02
CA GLU A 348 -1.67 4.46 -13.60
C GLU A 348 -0.77 3.33 -14.10
N VAL A 349 -0.99 2.13 -13.55
CA VAL A 349 -0.27 0.94 -14.02
C VAL A 349 -1.00 0.44 -15.26
N ASP A 350 -0.36 0.51 -16.40
CA ASP A 350 -0.88 -0.02 -17.65
C ASP A 350 -0.93 -1.56 -17.60
N LEU A 351 -2.14 -2.08 -17.48
CA LEU A 351 -2.43 -3.52 -17.50
C LEU A 351 -2.72 -4.02 -18.91
N THR A 352 -2.88 -3.12 -19.88
CA THR A 352 -3.19 -3.47 -21.27
C THR A 352 -1.98 -4.12 -21.95
N ALA A 353 -0.77 -3.81 -21.53
CA ALA A 353 0.44 -4.46 -22.02
C ALA A 353 0.44 -5.99 -21.77
N ARG A 354 -0.17 -6.46 -20.66
CA ARG A 354 -0.30 -7.90 -20.39
C ARG A 354 -1.36 -8.55 -21.28
N ASN A 355 -2.44 -7.85 -21.61
CA ASN A 355 -3.47 -8.36 -22.51
C ASN A 355 -2.98 -8.27 -23.98
N GLN A 356 -2.21 -7.24 -24.34
CA GLN A 356 -1.59 -7.16 -25.68
C GLN A 356 -0.47 -8.17 -25.89
N ALA A 357 0.29 -8.53 -24.85
CA ALA A 357 1.29 -9.60 -24.94
C ALA A 357 0.67 -11.02 -24.96
N GLN A 358 -0.60 -11.17 -24.57
CA GLN A 358 -1.35 -12.43 -24.63
C GLN A 358 -2.39 -12.47 -25.75
N GLU A 359 -2.78 -11.34 -26.33
CA GLU A 359 -3.56 -11.31 -27.54
C GLU A 359 -2.60 -11.20 -28.73
N PRO A 360 -2.46 -12.27 -29.52
CA PRO A 360 -1.74 -12.20 -30.78
C PRO A 360 -2.37 -11.11 -31.63
N SER A 361 -1.56 -10.30 -32.30
CA SER A 361 -2.04 -9.22 -33.18
C SER A 361 -3.14 -9.75 -34.13
N GLN A 362 -4.06 -8.89 -34.56
CA GLN A 362 -5.07 -9.34 -35.52
C GLN A 362 -4.46 -10.03 -36.74
N GLN A 363 -3.29 -9.58 -37.18
CA GLN A 363 -2.51 -10.21 -38.23
C GLN A 363 -2.00 -11.61 -37.85
N GLU A 364 -1.59 -11.84 -36.59
CA GLU A 364 -1.20 -13.17 -36.10
C GLU A 364 -2.43 -14.09 -35.89
N LYS A 365 -3.57 -13.55 -35.46
CA LYS A 365 -4.83 -14.31 -35.38
C LYS A 365 -5.28 -14.73 -36.78
N GLU A 366 -5.28 -13.83 -37.76
CA GLU A 366 -5.59 -14.12 -39.16
C GLU A 366 -4.59 -15.07 -39.79
N ALA A 367 -3.28 -14.93 -39.48
CA ALA A 367 -2.27 -15.84 -39.98
C ALA A 367 -2.39 -17.26 -39.39
N LYS A 368 -2.69 -17.38 -38.09
CA LYS A 368 -2.96 -18.67 -37.41
C LYS A 368 -4.25 -19.28 -37.92
N GLU A 369 -5.31 -18.49 -38.10
CA GLU A 369 -6.58 -18.97 -38.65
C GLU A 369 -6.42 -19.46 -40.10
N LYS A 370 -5.72 -18.68 -40.95
CA LYS A 370 -5.38 -19.11 -42.33
C LYS A 370 -4.51 -20.38 -42.33
N ALA A 371 -3.52 -20.47 -41.43
CA ALA A 371 -2.68 -21.67 -41.32
C ALA A 371 -3.48 -22.90 -40.87
N THR A 372 -4.42 -22.71 -39.90
CA THR A 372 -5.29 -23.79 -39.43
C THR A 372 -6.27 -24.24 -40.51
N VAL A 373 -6.87 -23.31 -41.26
CA VAL A 373 -7.76 -23.61 -42.39
C VAL A 373 -7.00 -24.35 -43.50
N GLU A 374 -5.77 -23.91 -43.84
CA GLU A 374 -4.94 -24.55 -44.83
C GLU A 374 -4.49 -25.95 -44.39
N GLN A 375 -4.21 -26.14 -43.09
CA GLN A 375 -3.86 -27.44 -42.53
C GLN A 375 -5.07 -28.39 -42.56
N HIS A 376 -6.28 -27.95 -42.24
CA HIS A 376 -7.52 -28.74 -42.38
C HIS A 376 -7.78 -29.11 -43.84
N ARG A 377 -7.61 -28.15 -44.76
CA ARG A 377 -7.79 -28.41 -46.19
C ARG A 377 -6.84 -29.47 -46.69
N ARG A 378 -5.55 -29.44 -46.30
CA ARG A 378 -4.57 -30.44 -46.66
C ARG A 378 -4.92 -31.81 -46.08
N GLN A 379 -5.39 -31.88 -44.83
CA GLN A 379 -5.84 -33.13 -44.20
C GLN A 379 -7.08 -33.68 -44.90
N GLU A 380 -8.05 -32.83 -45.28
CA GLU A 380 -9.21 -33.29 -46.08
C GLU A 380 -8.81 -33.80 -47.45
N GLU A 381 -7.90 -33.12 -48.15
CA GLU A 381 -7.42 -33.58 -49.45
C GLU A 381 -6.66 -34.92 -49.35
N GLU A 382 -5.86 -35.10 -48.33
CA GLU A 382 -5.17 -36.36 -48.05
C GLU A 382 -6.12 -37.46 -47.70
N LEU A 383 -7.14 -37.16 -46.85
CA LEU A 383 -8.20 -38.14 -46.53
C LEU A 383 -9.02 -38.53 -47.75
N LYS A 384 -9.38 -37.54 -48.61
CA LYS A 384 -10.08 -37.83 -49.89
C LYS A 384 -9.24 -38.72 -50.82
N LYS A 385 -7.91 -38.49 -50.90
CA LYS A 385 -6.99 -39.34 -51.66
C LYS A 385 -6.93 -40.76 -51.10
N ARG A 386 -6.90 -40.92 -49.76
CA ARG A 386 -6.89 -42.25 -49.11
C ARG A 386 -8.20 -43.00 -49.34
N ILE A 387 -9.34 -42.30 -49.21
CA ILE A 387 -10.67 -42.88 -49.49
C ILE A 387 -10.81 -43.28 -50.97
N ALA A 388 -10.24 -42.49 -51.89
CA ALA A 388 -10.27 -42.82 -53.31
C ALA A 388 -9.36 -44.01 -53.67
N ALA A 389 -8.28 -44.25 -52.93
CA ALA A 389 -7.28 -45.28 -53.19
C ALA A 389 -7.69 -46.64 -52.60
N ASP A 390 -8.52 -46.66 -51.54
CA ASP A 390 -8.92 -47.88 -50.82
C ASP A 390 -10.41 -48.18 -51.00
N PRO A 391 -10.82 -49.20 -51.76
CA PRO A 391 -12.21 -49.55 -52.00
C PRO A 391 -13.00 -49.92 -50.73
N GLN A 392 -12.32 -50.50 -49.71
CA GLN A 392 -12.97 -50.88 -48.45
C GLN A 392 -13.26 -49.62 -47.61
N LEU A 393 -12.30 -48.74 -47.52
CA LEU A 393 -12.46 -47.46 -46.78
C LEU A 393 -13.54 -46.59 -47.42
N ARG A 394 -13.65 -46.63 -48.75
CA ARG A 394 -14.68 -45.91 -49.50
C ARG A 394 -16.08 -46.46 -49.19
N ALA A 395 -16.23 -47.77 -49.15
CA ALA A 395 -17.52 -48.43 -48.80
C ALA A 395 -17.95 -48.11 -47.37
N GLU A 396 -17.02 -48.11 -46.40
CA GLU A 396 -17.29 -47.73 -45.02
C GLU A 396 -17.72 -46.26 -44.90
N PHE A 397 -17.07 -45.36 -45.64
CA PHE A 397 -17.42 -43.92 -45.62
C PHE A 397 -18.81 -43.66 -46.24
N GLU A 398 -19.11 -44.31 -47.34
CA GLU A 398 -20.43 -44.24 -48.00
C GLU A 398 -21.55 -44.84 -47.13
N GLU A 399 -21.25 -45.89 -46.38
CA GLU A 399 -22.18 -46.46 -45.40
C GLU A 399 -22.42 -45.52 -44.21
N ARG A 400 -21.35 -44.96 -43.62
CA ARG A 400 -21.45 -43.97 -42.54
C ARG A 400 -22.21 -42.72 -42.99
N ALA A 401 -21.95 -42.22 -44.18
CA ALA A 401 -22.66 -41.05 -44.73
C ALA A 401 -24.14 -41.34 -44.92
N ARG A 402 -24.51 -42.53 -45.42
CA ARG A 402 -25.92 -42.96 -45.53
C ARG A 402 -26.60 -43.08 -44.19
N ASN A 403 -25.90 -43.66 -43.20
CA ASN A 403 -26.45 -43.81 -41.86
C ASN A 403 -26.63 -42.44 -41.18
N GLN A 404 -25.68 -41.51 -41.34
CA GLN A 404 -25.76 -40.15 -40.81
C GLN A 404 -26.91 -39.35 -41.48
N GLU A 405 -27.05 -39.45 -42.78
CA GLU A 405 -28.17 -38.82 -43.51
C GLU A 405 -29.51 -39.41 -43.07
N PHE A 406 -29.58 -40.71 -42.86
CA PHE A 406 -30.76 -41.39 -42.34
C PHE A 406 -31.10 -40.90 -40.92
N GLU A 407 -30.11 -40.85 -40.01
CA GLU A 407 -30.32 -40.33 -38.66
C GLU A 407 -30.80 -38.86 -38.66
N LEU A 408 -30.23 -37.99 -39.50
CA LEU A 408 -30.65 -36.60 -39.63
C LEU A 408 -32.11 -36.51 -40.13
N LYS A 409 -32.47 -37.30 -41.11
CA LYS A 409 -33.85 -37.37 -41.61
C LYS A 409 -34.80 -37.86 -40.53
N MET A 410 -34.41 -38.84 -39.75
CA MET A 410 -35.23 -39.37 -38.65
C MET A 410 -35.36 -38.35 -37.50
N ARG A 411 -34.30 -37.65 -37.14
CA ARG A 411 -34.38 -36.54 -36.16
C ARG A 411 -35.29 -35.42 -36.63
N ALA A 412 -35.17 -35.03 -37.89
CA ALA A 412 -36.05 -34.00 -38.48
C ALA A 412 -37.54 -34.43 -38.49
N LEU A 413 -37.82 -35.66 -38.86
CA LEU A 413 -39.16 -36.23 -38.84
C LEU A 413 -39.77 -36.28 -37.45
N ASN A 414 -38.95 -36.75 -36.47
CA ASN A 414 -39.35 -36.80 -35.06
C ASN A 414 -39.64 -35.38 -34.52
N GLN A 415 -38.76 -34.41 -34.77
CA GLN A 415 -38.96 -33.03 -34.34
C GLN A 415 -40.21 -32.41 -34.98
N ALA A 416 -40.44 -32.65 -36.27
CA ALA A 416 -41.66 -32.16 -36.96
C ALA A 416 -42.94 -32.77 -36.36
N THR A 417 -42.90 -34.01 -35.94
CA THR A 417 -44.04 -34.70 -35.29
C THR A 417 -44.28 -34.13 -33.88
N LEU A 418 -43.21 -33.94 -33.09
CA LEU A 418 -43.31 -33.32 -31.76
C LEU A 418 -43.85 -31.91 -31.82
N ALA A 419 -43.38 -31.10 -32.78
CA ALA A 419 -43.84 -29.72 -32.97
C ALA A 419 -45.33 -29.64 -33.33
N LYS A 420 -45.86 -30.62 -34.05
CA LYS A 420 -47.30 -30.70 -34.36
C LYS A 420 -48.18 -31.11 -33.18
N LEU A 421 -47.61 -31.86 -32.23
CA LEU A 421 -48.33 -32.37 -31.06
C LEU A 421 -48.26 -31.45 -29.86
N ALA A 422 -47.23 -30.57 -29.80
CA ALA A 422 -47.07 -29.57 -28.75
C ALA A 422 -48.18 -28.51 -28.85
N ARG A 423 -48.85 -28.19 -27.73
CA ARG A 423 -49.89 -27.19 -27.60
C ARG A 423 -49.41 -25.90 -26.93
N ILE A 424 -48.41 -25.99 -26.12
CA ILE A 424 -47.74 -24.80 -25.53
C ILE A 424 -46.48 -24.49 -26.31
N SER A 425 -46.07 -23.21 -26.33
CA SER A 425 -44.80 -22.81 -26.91
C SER A 425 -43.62 -23.13 -26.01
N MET A 426 -42.39 -23.15 -26.57
CA MET A 426 -41.16 -23.28 -25.83
C MET A 426 -40.99 -22.19 -24.78
N ASP A 427 -41.36 -20.94 -25.13
CA ASP A 427 -41.29 -19.79 -24.20
C ASP A 427 -42.25 -19.97 -23.02
N GLN A 428 -43.45 -20.49 -23.26
CA GLN A 428 -44.37 -20.79 -22.17
C GLN A 428 -43.83 -21.90 -21.27
N ALA A 429 -43.21 -22.95 -21.82
CA ALA A 429 -42.58 -24.03 -21.05
C ALA A 429 -41.38 -23.49 -20.19
N ILE A 430 -40.56 -22.58 -20.74
CA ILE A 430 -39.50 -21.88 -20.05
C ILE A 430 -40.06 -21.04 -18.89
N GLN A 431 -41.12 -20.26 -19.14
CA GLN A 431 -41.78 -19.47 -18.09
C GLN A 431 -42.32 -20.35 -16.95
N ILE A 432 -42.93 -21.49 -17.28
CA ILE A 432 -43.45 -22.43 -16.30
C ILE A 432 -42.28 -23.01 -15.47
N ALA A 433 -41.21 -23.46 -16.11
CA ALA A 433 -40.06 -24.02 -15.43
C ALA A 433 -39.35 -22.98 -14.53
N THR A 434 -39.14 -21.75 -15.02
CA THR A 434 -38.48 -20.68 -14.27
C THR A 434 -39.35 -20.11 -13.15
N SER A 435 -40.68 -20.17 -13.25
CA SER A 435 -41.58 -19.77 -12.16
C SER A 435 -41.48 -20.68 -10.93
N GLN A 436 -41.17 -21.95 -11.14
CA GLN A 436 -40.98 -22.95 -10.05
C GLN A 436 -39.55 -22.95 -9.53
N GLN A 437 -38.58 -22.74 -10.40
CA GLN A 437 -37.16 -22.70 -10.04
C GLN A 437 -36.51 -21.49 -10.72
N PRO A 438 -36.36 -20.36 -10.02
CA PRO A 438 -35.70 -19.18 -10.56
C PRO A 438 -34.22 -19.47 -10.88
N GLY A 439 -33.75 -19.01 -12.05
CA GLY A 439 -32.38 -19.23 -12.49
C GLY A 439 -32.19 -18.87 -13.96
N LYS A 440 -30.97 -19.05 -14.47
CA LYS A 440 -30.60 -18.79 -15.86
C LYS A 440 -30.85 -20.06 -16.69
N VAL A 441 -31.69 -19.98 -17.72
CA VAL A 441 -31.90 -21.08 -18.66
C VAL A 441 -30.65 -21.26 -19.52
N LEU A 442 -30.10 -22.48 -19.52
CA LEU A 442 -28.92 -22.86 -20.32
C LEU A 442 -29.30 -23.52 -21.62
N GLU A 443 -30.32 -24.42 -21.56
CA GLU A 443 -30.76 -25.20 -22.68
C GLU A 443 -32.27 -25.47 -22.58
N SER A 444 -32.94 -25.53 -23.73
CA SER A 444 -34.30 -25.98 -23.81
C SER A 444 -34.50 -26.79 -25.11
N SER A 445 -35.15 -27.96 -25.00
CA SER A 445 -35.40 -28.82 -26.14
C SER A 445 -36.75 -29.54 -26.03
N LEU A 446 -37.36 -29.83 -27.19
CA LEU A 446 -38.59 -30.62 -27.27
C LEU A 446 -38.24 -32.08 -27.47
N VAL A 447 -38.67 -32.94 -26.55
CA VAL A 447 -38.37 -34.37 -26.53
C VAL A 447 -39.64 -35.24 -26.49
N GLY A 448 -39.59 -36.41 -27.09
CA GLY A 448 -40.69 -37.37 -27.06
C GLY A 448 -40.30 -38.61 -26.31
N GLU A 449 -41.12 -39.08 -25.40
CA GLU A 449 -40.97 -40.36 -24.74
C GLU A 449 -41.82 -41.46 -25.42
N ARG A 450 -41.28 -42.67 -25.64
CA ARG A 450 -41.91 -43.84 -26.24
C ARG A 450 -42.36 -43.62 -27.67
N TRP A 451 -41.44 -43.88 -28.58
CA TRP A 451 -41.71 -43.92 -30.03
C TRP A 451 -42.13 -45.35 -30.45
N GLU A 452 -43.16 -45.47 -31.24
CA GLU A 452 -43.59 -46.72 -31.86
C GLU A 452 -42.80 -47.01 -33.14
N GLU A 453 -42.59 -45.94 -33.93
CA GLU A 453 -41.79 -45.88 -35.15
C GLU A 453 -41.22 -44.48 -35.32
N PRO A 454 -40.14 -44.28 -36.09
CA PRO A 454 -39.66 -42.93 -36.42
C PRO A 454 -40.78 -42.06 -36.99
N GLY A 455 -41.01 -40.91 -36.35
CA GLY A 455 -42.11 -39.99 -36.73
C GLY A 455 -43.49 -40.39 -36.20
N LYS A 456 -43.65 -41.45 -35.44
CA LYS A 456 -44.91 -41.87 -34.83
C LYS A 456 -44.77 -42.13 -33.35
N LEU A 457 -45.35 -41.25 -32.54
CA LEU A 457 -45.37 -41.44 -31.10
C LEU A 457 -46.33 -42.54 -30.68
N ALA A 458 -45.98 -43.36 -29.68
CA ALA A 458 -46.87 -44.39 -29.15
C ALA A 458 -48.14 -43.75 -28.54
N LYS A 459 -49.25 -44.52 -28.45
CA LYS A 459 -50.54 -44.03 -27.90
C LYS A 459 -50.41 -43.50 -26.46
N ASP A 460 -49.47 -44.02 -25.69
CA ASP A 460 -49.13 -43.59 -24.34
C ASP A 460 -47.86 -42.72 -24.29
N GLY A 461 -47.34 -42.34 -25.45
CA GLY A 461 -46.15 -41.50 -25.57
C GLY A 461 -46.39 -40.05 -25.15
N LYS A 462 -45.42 -39.44 -24.50
CA LYS A 462 -45.53 -38.02 -24.02
C LYS A 462 -44.63 -37.12 -24.83
N VAL A 463 -45.12 -35.90 -25.04
CA VAL A 463 -44.35 -34.79 -25.64
C VAL A 463 -43.97 -33.82 -24.53
N LEU A 464 -42.69 -33.61 -24.34
CA LEU A 464 -42.17 -32.86 -23.21
C LEU A 464 -41.16 -31.81 -23.65
N TYR A 465 -41.17 -30.66 -22.96
CA TYR A 465 -40.06 -29.73 -23.01
C TYR A 465 -39.06 -30.08 -21.89
N HIS A 466 -37.80 -30.28 -22.24
CA HIS A 466 -36.70 -30.42 -21.32
C HIS A 466 -36.01 -29.05 -21.18
N VAL A 467 -36.08 -28.44 -20.01
CA VAL A 467 -35.51 -27.14 -19.71
C VAL A 467 -34.44 -27.34 -18.64
N VAL A 468 -33.22 -26.88 -18.94
CA VAL A 468 -32.07 -26.93 -18.02
C VAL A 468 -31.82 -25.52 -17.46
N ILE A 469 -31.93 -25.40 -16.16
CA ILE A 469 -31.81 -24.12 -15.44
C ILE A 469 -30.59 -24.17 -14.52
N LEU A 470 -29.74 -23.14 -14.59
CA LEU A 470 -28.64 -22.92 -13.65
C LEU A 470 -29.14 -22.07 -12.49
N THR A 471 -29.02 -22.61 -11.27
CA THR A 471 -29.41 -21.93 -10.02
C THR A 471 -28.27 -21.89 -9.03
N GLY A 472 -28.31 -20.94 -8.06
CA GLY A 472 -27.28 -20.77 -7.04
C GLY A 472 -26.29 -19.62 -7.36
N GLU A 473 -25.46 -19.30 -6.37
CA GLU A 473 -24.38 -18.30 -6.48
C GLU A 473 -23.03 -19.00 -6.56
N GLU A 474 -22.05 -18.34 -7.18
CA GLU A 474 -20.68 -18.86 -7.26
C GLU A 474 -20.07 -19.07 -5.85
N PRO A 475 -19.49 -20.23 -5.50
CA PRO A 475 -19.12 -21.36 -6.37
C PRO A 475 -20.11 -22.54 -6.40
N ASP A 476 -21.28 -22.45 -5.79
CA ASP A 476 -22.20 -23.57 -5.56
C ASP A 476 -23.36 -23.59 -6.57
N PHE A 477 -23.04 -23.62 -7.88
CA PHE A 477 -24.04 -23.77 -8.93
C PHE A 477 -24.67 -25.17 -8.93
N VAL A 478 -25.99 -25.21 -9.19
CA VAL A 478 -26.77 -26.44 -9.34
C VAL A 478 -27.48 -26.40 -10.69
N LEU A 479 -27.37 -27.49 -11.48
CA LEU A 479 -28.16 -27.67 -12.68
C LEU A 479 -29.48 -28.32 -12.30
N VAL A 480 -30.59 -27.71 -12.75
CA VAL A 480 -31.95 -28.25 -12.54
C VAL A 480 -32.56 -28.61 -13.88
N HIS A 481 -32.79 -29.89 -14.08
CA HIS A 481 -33.44 -30.44 -15.25
C HIS A 481 -34.94 -30.53 -15.00
N THR A 482 -35.72 -29.78 -15.75
CA THR A 482 -37.18 -29.69 -15.60
C THR A 482 -37.86 -30.25 -16.86
N LEU A 483 -38.73 -31.23 -16.69
CA LEU A 483 -39.56 -31.79 -17.77
C LEU A 483 -40.99 -31.23 -17.67
N VAL A 484 -41.36 -30.44 -18.66
CA VAL A 484 -42.70 -29.80 -18.78
C VAL A 484 -43.51 -30.50 -19.87
N ASN A 485 -44.71 -30.93 -19.55
CA ASN A 485 -45.61 -31.52 -20.56
C ASN A 485 -45.98 -30.48 -21.62
N ALA A 486 -45.69 -30.78 -22.86
CA ALA A 486 -45.91 -29.87 -24.00
C ALA A 486 -47.41 -29.69 -24.40
N ILE A 487 -48.33 -30.46 -23.77
CA ILE A 487 -49.76 -30.42 -24.08
C ILE A 487 -50.50 -29.50 -23.07
N ASP A 488 -50.23 -29.67 -21.78
CA ASP A 488 -50.99 -29.02 -20.70
C ASP A 488 -50.11 -28.12 -19.81
N GLY A 489 -48.81 -28.09 -20.00
CA GLY A 489 -47.87 -27.28 -19.20
C GLY A 489 -47.55 -27.84 -17.82
N THR A 490 -47.98 -29.04 -17.48
CA THR A 490 -47.66 -29.65 -16.16
C THR A 490 -46.20 -30.03 -16.04
N ILE A 491 -45.56 -29.79 -14.90
CA ILE A 491 -44.22 -30.27 -14.63
C ILE A 491 -44.29 -31.72 -14.18
N LEU A 492 -43.67 -32.58 -14.97
CA LEU A 492 -43.66 -34.02 -14.69
C LEU A 492 -42.50 -34.46 -13.83
N LYS A 493 -41.35 -33.82 -13.99
CA LYS A 493 -40.11 -34.18 -13.29
C LYS A 493 -39.24 -32.96 -13.12
N MET A 494 -38.58 -32.84 -11.95
CA MET A 494 -37.55 -31.88 -11.70
C MET A 494 -36.40 -32.59 -10.96
N GLU A 495 -35.24 -32.61 -11.57
CA GLU A 495 -34.03 -33.21 -11.00
C GLU A 495 -32.93 -32.21 -10.83
N LYS A 496 -32.23 -32.26 -9.68
CA LYS A 496 -31.08 -31.40 -9.41
C LYS A 496 -29.82 -32.19 -9.61
N GLU A 497 -28.94 -31.72 -10.47
CA GLU A 497 -27.62 -32.28 -10.73
C GLU A 497 -26.54 -31.36 -10.17
N LEU A 498 -25.77 -31.85 -9.20
CA LEU A 498 -24.60 -31.11 -8.70
C LEU A 498 -23.46 -31.27 -9.69
N PRO A 499 -22.73 -30.18 -10.03
CA PRO A 499 -21.57 -30.28 -10.90
C PRO A 499 -20.55 -31.20 -10.28
N ARG A 500 -20.14 -32.24 -11.01
CA ARG A 500 -19.07 -33.17 -10.57
C ARG A 500 -17.80 -32.37 -10.34
N ARG A 501 -17.33 -32.28 -9.08
CA ARG A 501 -15.99 -31.81 -8.77
C ARG A 501 -14.99 -32.68 -9.53
N ARG A 502 -14.21 -32.07 -10.43
CA ARG A 502 -13.00 -32.75 -10.96
C ARG A 502 -12.11 -33.02 -9.76
N SER A 503 -11.86 -34.30 -9.48
CA SER A 503 -10.82 -34.71 -8.58
C SER A 503 -9.49 -34.11 -9.06
N PRO A 504 -8.64 -33.57 -8.17
CA PRO A 504 -7.32 -33.11 -8.56
C PRO A 504 -6.54 -34.32 -9.10
N GLU A 505 -5.93 -34.15 -10.27
CA GLU A 505 -4.97 -35.13 -10.78
C GLU A 505 -3.84 -35.30 -9.75
N PRO A 506 -3.42 -36.53 -9.44
CA PRO A 506 -2.25 -36.74 -8.58
C PRO A 506 -1.00 -36.21 -9.28
N GLN A 507 -0.19 -35.41 -8.51
CA GLN A 507 1.10 -34.89 -8.91
C GLN A 507 2.11 -36.03 -9.13
#